data_7ef65fc7f894aa7061a9e1bae1e30dcf
#
_entry.id   7ef65fc7f894aa7061a9e1bae1e30dcf
#
_cell.length_a   1.000
_cell.length_b   1.000
_cell.length_c   1.000
_cell.angle_alpha   90.00
_cell.angle_beta   90.00
_cell.angle_gamma   90.00
#
_symmetry.space_group_name_H-M   'P 1'
#
loop_
_entity.id
_entity.type
_entity.pdbx_description
1 polymer ?
#
loop_
_entity_poly.entity_id
_entity_poly.type
_entity_poly.pdbx_seq_one_letter_code
_entity_poly.pdbx_strand_id
1 'polypeptide(L)'
;MDKHIQPHHIPMLFIRQKKHMHAICLEGQVWFCARDLGYLMGIFLDEHRARKLAPDQRKTVFLERYGVTKDALMISESGAYMLLLYQHGAQNGPLREWLEHHVVQALRDRHEVPTAQRPVLGLMHWPEMTLSLLNWQNESWIRVRDMPEILLERSRQNAGKTASWWRRLLA
;
A
#
# COMPACT_ATOMS: atom_id res chain seq x y z
N MET A 1 34.53 9.64 13.55
CA MET A 1 34.28 8.96 12.26
C MET A 1 32.90 8.35 12.32
N ASP A 2 31.90 9.12 11.96
CA ASP A 2 30.52 8.64 11.90
C ASP A 2 30.40 7.66 10.74
N LYS A 3 30.27 6.38 11.07
CA LYS A 3 29.79 5.39 10.11
C LYS A 3 28.36 5.79 9.76
N HIS A 4 28.16 6.44 8.61
CA HIS A 4 26.86 6.51 8.00
C HIS A 4 26.36 5.09 7.79
N ILE A 5 25.55 4.62 8.75
CA ILE A 5 24.80 3.38 8.60
C ILE A 5 23.77 3.68 7.51
N GLN A 6 24.10 3.30 6.29
CA GLN A 6 23.10 3.41 5.20
C GLN A 6 21.93 2.51 5.56
N PRO A 7 20.70 3.01 5.45
CA PRO A 7 19.52 2.22 5.77
C PRO A 7 19.48 0.97 4.88
N HIS A 8 19.46 -0.20 5.50
CA HIS A 8 19.24 -1.45 4.79
C HIS A 8 17.74 -1.75 4.75
N HIS A 9 17.31 -2.37 3.68
CA HIS A 9 15.90 -2.68 3.45
C HIS A 9 15.70 -4.19 3.44
N ILE A 10 14.66 -4.64 4.14
CA ILE A 10 14.24 -6.04 4.16
C ILE A 10 13.14 -6.21 3.11
N PRO A 11 13.38 -6.95 2.02
CA PRO A 11 12.40 -7.13 0.98
C PRO A 11 11.32 -8.14 1.36
N MET A 12 10.16 -8.01 0.74
CA MET A 12 9.21 -9.11 0.66
C MET A 12 9.64 -10.08 -0.43
N LEU A 13 9.50 -11.36 -0.13
CA LEU A 13 9.78 -12.45 -1.07
C LEU A 13 8.47 -12.98 -1.66
N PHE A 14 8.41 -12.97 -2.98
CA PHE A 14 7.32 -13.58 -3.76
C PHE A 14 7.86 -14.74 -4.58
N ILE A 15 7.04 -15.73 -4.83
CA ILE A 15 7.45 -16.92 -5.59
C ILE A 15 6.50 -17.10 -6.78
N ARG A 16 7.06 -17.19 -7.98
CA ARG A 16 6.35 -17.54 -9.21
C ARG A 16 7.10 -18.64 -9.94
N GLN A 17 6.41 -19.75 -10.21
CA GLN A 17 6.99 -20.91 -10.93
C GLN A 17 8.36 -21.34 -10.36
N LYS A 18 8.48 -21.42 -9.04
CA LYS A 18 9.71 -21.73 -8.30
C LYS A 18 10.84 -20.69 -8.43
N LYS A 19 10.58 -19.53 -9.02
CA LYS A 19 11.52 -18.42 -9.09
C LYS A 19 11.16 -17.37 -8.05
N HIS A 20 12.17 -16.77 -7.46
CA HIS A 20 12.04 -15.75 -6.43
C HIS A 20 11.93 -14.35 -7.04
N MET A 21 11.17 -13.48 -6.41
CA MET A 21 11.09 -12.05 -6.65
C MET A 21 11.18 -11.32 -5.32
N HIS A 22 12.26 -10.58 -5.10
CA HIS A 22 12.38 -9.68 -3.96
C HIS A 22 11.90 -8.29 -4.38
N ALA A 23 11.02 -7.72 -3.58
CA ALA A 23 10.47 -6.41 -3.84
C ALA A 23 10.29 -5.61 -2.54
N ILE A 24 10.38 -4.30 -2.64
CA ILE A 24 10.23 -3.36 -1.52
C ILE A 24 9.31 -2.22 -1.92
N CYS A 25 8.72 -1.56 -0.93
CA CYS A 25 8.05 -0.29 -1.11
C CYS A 25 8.87 0.80 -0.42
N LEU A 26 9.30 1.81 -1.17
CA LEU A 26 10.03 2.97 -0.69
C LEU A 26 9.27 4.22 -1.06
N GLU A 27 8.98 5.07 -0.08
CA GLU A 27 8.29 6.35 -0.31
C GLU A 27 6.99 6.20 -1.13
N GLY A 28 6.24 5.12 -0.87
CA GLY A 28 4.99 4.82 -1.58
C GLY A 28 5.16 4.23 -2.99
N GLN A 29 6.39 4.06 -3.46
CA GLN A 29 6.70 3.47 -4.76
C GLN A 29 7.20 2.03 -4.61
N VAL A 30 6.70 1.13 -5.44
CA VAL A 30 7.14 -0.27 -5.49
C VAL A 30 8.40 -0.41 -6.34
N TRP A 31 9.35 -1.18 -5.83
CA TRP A 31 10.64 -1.47 -6.44
C TRP A 31 10.90 -2.97 -6.47
N PHE A 32 11.31 -3.48 -7.61
CA PHE A 32 11.64 -4.88 -7.86
C PHE A 32 13.15 -5.08 -7.96
N CYS A 33 13.68 -6.15 -7.40
CA CYS A 33 15.07 -6.52 -7.60
C CYS A 33 15.32 -6.83 -9.08
N ALA A 34 16.23 -6.08 -9.73
CA ALA A 34 16.49 -6.19 -11.15
C ALA A 34 16.92 -7.61 -11.57
N ARG A 35 17.78 -8.24 -10.77
CA ARG A 35 18.24 -9.61 -11.01
C ARG A 35 17.09 -10.60 -11.06
N ASP A 36 16.17 -10.51 -10.11
CA ASP A 36 15.04 -11.43 -10.00
C ASP A 36 14.04 -11.19 -11.12
N LEU A 37 13.75 -9.91 -11.41
CA LEU A 37 12.90 -9.51 -12.54
C LEU A 37 13.45 -10.04 -13.85
N GLY A 38 14.75 -9.83 -14.09
CA GLY A 38 15.44 -10.36 -15.27
C GLY A 38 15.33 -11.89 -15.38
N TYR A 39 15.50 -12.58 -14.26
CA TYR A 39 15.36 -14.04 -14.21
C TYR A 39 13.95 -14.53 -14.55
N LEU A 40 12.92 -13.81 -14.10
CA LEU A 40 11.53 -14.08 -14.46
C LEU A 40 11.23 -13.79 -15.93
N MET A 41 11.85 -12.74 -16.50
CA MET A 41 11.75 -12.38 -17.91
C MET A 41 12.61 -13.27 -18.84
N GLY A 42 13.48 -14.11 -18.30
CA GLY A 42 14.43 -14.91 -19.07
C GLY A 42 15.59 -14.09 -19.68
N ILE A 43 15.93 -12.95 -19.08
CA ILE A 43 17.02 -12.08 -19.52
C ILE A 43 17.99 -11.79 -18.38
N PHE A 44 19.20 -11.40 -18.72
CA PHE A 44 20.16 -10.88 -17.74
C PHE A 44 19.96 -9.36 -17.62
N LEU A 45 19.37 -8.90 -16.53
CA LEU A 45 19.10 -7.49 -16.28
C LEU A 45 20.15 -6.91 -15.32
N ASP A 46 21.18 -6.33 -15.90
CA ASP A 46 22.27 -5.65 -15.22
C ASP A 46 22.15 -4.11 -15.29
N GLU A 47 23.13 -3.41 -14.72
CA GLU A 47 23.19 -1.95 -14.78
C GLU A 47 23.26 -1.41 -16.20
N HIS A 48 23.96 -2.11 -17.11
CA HIS A 48 24.09 -1.66 -18.49
C HIS A 48 22.72 -1.64 -19.19
N ARG A 49 21.93 -2.69 -19.02
CA ARG A 49 20.57 -2.76 -19.58
C ARG A 49 19.62 -1.81 -18.87
N ALA A 50 19.76 -1.66 -17.56
CA ALA A 50 18.94 -0.73 -16.77
C ALA A 50 19.22 0.74 -17.13
N ARG A 51 20.37 1.10 -17.71
CA ARG A 51 20.65 2.46 -18.19
C ARG A 51 19.71 2.94 -19.28
N LYS A 52 19.01 2.04 -19.96
CA LYS A 52 17.96 2.39 -20.94
C LYS A 52 16.69 2.92 -20.28
N LEU A 53 16.50 2.66 -18.99
CA LEU A 53 15.42 3.22 -18.20
C LEU A 53 15.78 4.64 -17.72
N ALA A 54 14.77 5.45 -17.47
CA ALA A 54 14.94 6.77 -16.88
C ALA A 54 15.61 6.68 -15.50
N PRO A 55 16.34 7.71 -15.04
CA PRO A 55 17.04 7.69 -13.75
C PRO A 55 16.14 7.43 -12.55
N ASP A 56 14.89 7.89 -12.58
CA ASP A 56 13.86 7.69 -11.56
C ASP A 56 13.25 6.26 -11.57
N GLN A 57 13.51 5.51 -12.63
CA GLN A 57 13.04 4.13 -12.77
C GLN A 57 14.04 3.07 -12.28
N ARG A 58 15.20 3.50 -11.80
CA ARG A 58 16.27 2.62 -11.32
C ARG A 58 17.01 3.24 -10.15
N LYS A 59 17.34 2.45 -9.15
CA LYS A 59 18.20 2.86 -8.03
C LYS A 59 18.96 1.65 -7.46
N THR A 60 20.07 1.90 -6.80
CA THR A 60 20.77 0.90 -6.00
C THR A 60 20.49 1.13 -4.53
N VAL A 61 20.14 0.07 -3.82
CA VAL A 61 19.87 0.10 -2.38
C VAL A 61 20.58 -1.05 -1.67
N PHE A 62 20.83 -0.90 -0.38
CA PHE A 62 21.28 -2.02 0.46
C PHE A 62 20.08 -2.90 0.79
N LEU A 63 20.08 -4.11 0.26
CA LEU A 63 19.01 -5.09 0.43
C LEU A 63 19.50 -6.28 1.25
N GLU A 64 18.79 -6.60 2.32
CA GLU A 64 19.04 -7.80 3.10
C GLU A 64 18.30 -8.98 2.47
N ARG A 65 19.06 -9.96 2.01
CA ARG A 65 18.52 -11.21 1.46
C ARG A 65 19.23 -12.40 2.09
N TYR A 66 18.44 -13.31 2.64
CA TYR A 66 18.97 -14.52 3.29
C TYR A 66 20.02 -14.22 4.39
N GLY A 67 19.79 -13.17 5.18
CA GLY A 67 20.71 -12.75 6.24
C GLY A 67 21.98 -12.04 5.79
N VAL A 68 22.08 -11.70 4.49
CA VAL A 68 23.22 -10.97 3.92
C VAL A 68 22.75 -9.66 3.29
N THR A 69 23.33 -8.56 3.75
CA THR A 69 23.07 -7.23 3.17
C THR A 69 24.05 -6.93 2.07
N LYS A 70 23.56 -6.65 0.88
CA LYS A 70 24.37 -6.27 -0.29
C LYS A 70 23.67 -5.21 -1.13
N ASP A 71 24.46 -4.50 -1.92
CA ASP A 71 23.93 -3.64 -2.97
C ASP A 71 23.07 -4.42 -3.94
N ALA A 72 21.90 -3.89 -4.20
CA ALA A 72 20.96 -4.46 -5.16
C ALA A 72 20.43 -3.36 -6.07
N LEU A 73 20.53 -3.59 -7.37
CA LEU A 73 19.87 -2.77 -8.37
C LEU A 73 18.36 -3.05 -8.31
N MET A 74 17.58 -1.99 -8.13
CA MET A 74 16.14 -2.03 -8.08
C MET A 74 15.55 -1.29 -9.27
N ILE A 75 14.46 -1.82 -9.80
CA ILE A 75 13.69 -1.25 -10.90
C ILE A 75 12.32 -0.86 -10.35
N SER A 76 11.89 0.37 -10.63
CA SER A 76 10.56 0.84 -10.23
C SER A 76 9.46 0.07 -10.95
N GLU A 77 8.25 0.15 -10.43
CA GLU A 77 7.06 -0.44 -11.05
C GLU A 77 6.91 0.01 -12.51
N SER A 78 7.01 1.31 -12.77
CA SER A 78 6.94 1.86 -14.14
C SER A 78 8.08 1.36 -15.03
N GLY A 79 9.30 1.27 -14.50
CA GLY A 79 10.45 0.72 -15.23
C GLY A 79 10.28 -0.76 -15.57
N ALA A 80 9.73 -1.55 -14.66
CA ALA A 80 9.44 -2.95 -14.91
C ALA A 80 8.41 -3.14 -16.03
N TYR A 81 7.34 -2.35 -16.02
CA TYR A 81 6.33 -2.40 -17.08
C TYR A 81 6.89 -1.94 -18.43
N MET A 82 7.76 -0.93 -18.45
CA MET A 82 8.48 -0.53 -19.66
C MET A 82 9.33 -1.66 -20.21
N LEU A 83 10.12 -2.35 -19.37
CA LEU A 83 10.93 -3.49 -19.81
C LEU A 83 10.07 -4.62 -20.38
N LEU A 84 8.94 -4.94 -19.75
CA LEU A 84 8.01 -5.97 -20.22
C LEU A 84 7.37 -5.63 -21.56
N LEU A 85 7.15 -4.34 -21.85
CA LEU A 85 6.63 -3.88 -23.14
C LEU A 85 7.67 -3.96 -24.26
N TYR A 86 8.92 -3.56 -23.96
CA TYR A 86 9.98 -3.55 -24.97
C TYR A 86 10.59 -4.92 -25.26
N GLN A 87 10.48 -5.84 -24.32
CA GLN A 87 10.97 -7.21 -24.48
C GLN A 87 9.83 -8.10 -24.98
N HIS A 88 9.92 -8.55 -26.21
CA HIS A 88 8.94 -9.49 -26.76
C HIS A 88 9.14 -10.88 -26.17
N GLY A 89 8.27 -11.27 -25.23
CA GLY A 89 8.27 -12.60 -24.62
C GLY A 89 6.83 -13.07 -24.37
N ALA A 90 6.52 -14.31 -24.72
CA ALA A 90 5.18 -14.89 -24.50
C ALA A 90 4.76 -14.88 -23.01
N GLN A 91 5.74 -14.85 -22.09
CA GLN A 91 5.49 -14.84 -20.65
C GLN A 91 5.31 -13.42 -20.07
N ASN A 92 5.54 -12.36 -20.85
CA ASN A 92 5.53 -10.99 -20.33
C ASN A 92 4.13 -10.51 -19.96
N GLY A 93 3.09 -10.88 -20.69
CA GLY A 93 1.72 -10.57 -20.32
C GLY A 93 1.32 -11.18 -18.97
N PRO A 94 1.36 -12.50 -18.82
CA PRO A 94 1.09 -13.17 -17.54
C PRO A 94 2.03 -12.73 -16.40
N LEU A 95 3.29 -12.36 -16.68
CA LEU A 95 4.20 -11.83 -15.67
C LEU A 95 3.77 -10.44 -15.21
N ARG A 96 3.37 -9.56 -16.13
CA ARG A 96 2.85 -8.23 -15.81
C ARG A 96 1.61 -8.32 -14.91
N GLU A 97 0.63 -9.14 -15.26
CA GLU A 97 -0.58 -9.35 -14.46
C GLU A 97 -0.24 -9.85 -13.06
N TRP A 98 0.70 -10.79 -12.95
CA TRP A 98 1.13 -11.29 -11.64
C TRP A 98 1.84 -10.23 -10.81
N LEU A 99 2.70 -9.40 -11.41
CA LEU A 99 3.35 -8.28 -10.70
C LEU A 99 2.30 -7.29 -10.19
N GLU A 100 1.35 -6.91 -11.04
CA GLU A 100 0.32 -5.93 -10.73
C GLU A 100 -0.63 -6.42 -9.62
N HIS A 101 -1.18 -7.62 -9.77
CA HIS A 101 -2.24 -8.10 -8.87
C HIS A 101 -1.73 -8.82 -7.62
N HIS A 102 -0.52 -9.36 -7.61
CA HIS A 102 0.00 -10.08 -6.45
C HIS A 102 1.12 -9.34 -5.74
N VAL A 103 2.09 -8.82 -6.48
CA VAL A 103 3.27 -8.21 -5.85
C VAL A 103 3.00 -6.78 -5.44
N VAL A 104 2.52 -5.95 -6.37
CA VAL A 104 2.27 -4.52 -6.12
C VAL A 104 1.18 -4.33 -5.08
N GLN A 105 0.06 -5.05 -5.21
CA GLN A 105 -1.03 -4.95 -4.24
C GLN A 105 -0.58 -5.36 -2.83
N ALA A 106 0.10 -6.51 -2.69
CA ALA A 106 0.57 -6.96 -1.39
C ALA A 106 1.57 -5.99 -0.73
N LEU A 107 2.43 -5.34 -1.53
CA LEU A 107 3.36 -4.33 -1.03
C LEU A 107 2.64 -3.04 -0.63
N ARG A 108 1.68 -2.59 -1.41
CA ARG A 108 0.86 -1.41 -1.09
C ARG A 108 0.02 -1.65 0.15
N ASP A 109 -0.66 -2.79 0.24
CA ASP A 109 -1.46 -3.17 1.41
C ASP A 109 -0.65 -3.21 2.71
N ARG A 110 0.60 -3.66 2.63
CA ARG A 110 1.49 -3.70 3.79
C ARG A 110 2.02 -2.31 4.18
N HIS A 111 2.23 -1.44 3.20
CA HIS A 111 2.76 -0.08 3.40
C HIS A 111 1.67 0.99 3.50
N GLU A 112 0.46 0.67 3.02
CA GLU A 112 -0.66 1.55 3.30
C GLU A 112 -0.92 1.56 4.79
N VAL A 113 -0.85 2.74 5.34
CA VAL A 113 -1.23 3.26 6.65
C VAL A 113 -1.55 2.18 7.71
N PRO A 114 -0.93 2.22 8.89
CA PRO A 114 -1.26 1.33 10.01
C PRO A 114 -2.77 1.18 10.14
N THR A 115 -3.24 -0.01 10.44
CA THR A 115 -4.68 -0.35 10.56
C THR A 115 -5.46 0.66 11.43
N ALA A 116 -4.78 1.33 12.38
CA ALA A 116 -5.31 2.42 13.20
C ALA A 116 -5.67 3.71 12.42
N GLN A 117 -5.15 3.87 11.21
CA GLN A 117 -5.39 5.05 10.37
C GLN A 117 -6.28 4.76 9.15
N ARG A 118 -6.65 3.49 8.92
CA ARG A 118 -7.61 3.14 7.85
C ARG A 118 -9.03 3.47 8.32
N PRO A 119 -9.85 4.09 7.46
CA PRO A 119 -11.26 4.22 7.75
C PRO A 119 -11.89 2.83 7.86
N VAL A 120 -12.46 2.51 9.01
CA VAL A 120 -13.15 1.24 9.28
C VAL A 120 -14.64 1.50 9.38
N LEU A 121 -15.43 0.83 8.54
CA LEU A 121 -16.87 0.84 8.64
C LEU A 121 -17.30 -0.03 9.83
N GLY A 122 -18.00 0.58 10.77
CA GLY A 122 -18.63 -0.08 11.89
C GLY A 122 -20.14 0.06 11.82
N LEU A 123 -20.85 -0.83 12.50
CA LEU A 123 -22.29 -0.72 12.70
C LEU A 123 -22.55 -0.48 14.19
N MET A 124 -23.29 0.57 14.49
CA MET A 124 -23.79 0.81 15.83
C MET A 124 -25.26 0.41 15.87
N HIS A 125 -25.61 -0.51 16.75
CA HIS A 125 -26.97 -0.93 16.96
C HIS A 125 -27.62 -0.08 18.07
N TRP A 126 -28.70 0.58 17.71
CA TRP A 126 -29.57 1.29 18.64
C TRP A 126 -30.88 0.51 18.77
N PRO A 127 -31.67 0.64 19.87
CA PRO A 127 -32.86 -0.21 20.08
C PRO A 127 -33.84 -0.27 18.91
N GLU A 128 -33.89 0.76 18.08
CA GLU A 128 -34.83 0.82 16.95
C GLU A 128 -34.18 1.09 15.59
N MET A 129 -32.82 1.20 15.53
CA MET A 129 -32.11 1.52 14.29
C MET A 129 -30.68 1.03 14.30
N THR A 130 -30.12 0.83 13.10
CA THR A 130 -28.70 0.54 12.90
C THR A 130 -28.04 1.68 12.14
N LEU A 131 -26.96 2.21 12.70
CA LEU A 131 -26.19 3.31 12.12
C LEU A 131 -24.89 2.80 11.54
N SER A 132 -24.54 3.26 10.35
CA SER A 132 -23.20 3.05 9.77
C SER A 132 -22.26 4.14 10.28
N LEU A 133 -21.20 3.73 10.96
CA LEU A 133 -20.15 4.59 11.45
C LEU A 133 -18.89 4.38 10.62
N LEU A 134 -18.20 5.45 10.28
CA LEU A 134 -16.84 5.43 9.76
C LEU A 134 -15.91 5.82 10.90
N ASN A 135 -15.12 4.88 11.40
CA ASN A 135 -14.06 5.16 12.37
C ASN A 135 -12.77 5.48 11.63
N TRP A 136 -12.27 6.67 11.83
CA TRP A 136 -11.04 7.15 11.20
C TRP A 136 -10.28 8.11 12.10
N GLN A 137 -8.98 7.93 12.25
CA GLN A 137 -8.11 8.76 13.09
C GLN A 137 -8.61 8.92 14.54
N ASN A 138 -9.08 7.84 15.16
CA ASN A 138 -9.69 7.83 16.49
C ASN A 138 -11.01 8.63 16.62
N GLU A 139 -11.59 9.04 15.51
CA GLU A 139 -12.88 9.72 15.46
C GLU A 139 -13.94 8.87 14.77
N SER A 140 -15.17 8.99 15.22
CA SER A 140 -16.32 8.31 14.61
C SER A 140 -17.13 9.29 13.78
N TRP A 141 -17.29 9.02 12.51
CA TRP A 141 -18.01 9.83 11.54
C TRP A 141 -19.33 9.20 11.17
N ILE A 142 -20.38 10.02 11.08
CA ILE A 142 -21.71 9.60 10.68
C ILE A 142 -22.09 10.33 9.40
N ARG A 143 -22.76 9.65 8.47
CA ARG A 143 -23.21 10.30 7.25
C ARG A 143 -24.26 11.36 7.56
N VAL A 144 -24.13 12.52 6.94
CA VAL A 144 -25.05 13.66 7.14
C VAL A 144 -26.51 13.27 6.91
N ARG A 145 -26.80 12.41 5.93
CA ARG A 145 -28.17 11.93 5.66
C ARG A 145 -28.79 11.11 6.79
N ASP A 146 -27.96 10.49 7.65
CA ASP A 146 -28.42 9.67 8.76
C ASP A 146 -28.60 10.55 10.04
N MET A 147 -28.11 11.79 10.02
CA MET A 147 -28.20 12.75 11.14
C MET A 147 -29.62 13.10 11.58
N PRO A 148 -30.56 13.39 10.66
CA PRO A 148 -31.93 13.72 11.06
C PRO A 148 -32.63 12.62 11.85
N GLU A 149 -32.39 11.36 11.50
CA GLU A 149 -32.97 10.21 12.20
C GLU A 149 -32.42 10.11 13.62
N ILE A 150 -31.14 10.30 13.82
CA ILE A 150 -30.48 10.33 15.14
C ILE A 150 -31.07 11.45 16.01
N LEU A 151 -31.27 12.62 15.40
CA LEU A 151 -31.81 13.79 16.11
C LEU A 151 -33.25 13.59 16.55
N LEU A 152 -34.06 12.99 15.67
CA LEU A 152 -35.47 12.70 15.95
C LEU A 152 -35.60 11.66 17.05
N GLU A 153 -34.80 10.60 17.03
CA GLU A 153 -34.80 9.55 18.05
C GLU A 153 -34.44 10.12 19.44
N ARG A 154 -33.41 10.96 19.49
CA ARG A 154 -32.96 11.58 20.74
C ARG A 154 -33.98 12.61 21.28
N SER A 155 -34.71 13.27 20.39
CA SER A 155 -35.82 14.15 20.79
C SER A 155 -36.97 13.37 21.42
N ARG A 156 -37.28 12.17 20.93
CA ARG A 156 -38.29 11.29 21.51
C ARG A 156 -37.90 10.75 22.89
N GLN A 157 -36.62 10.41 23.08
CA GLN A 157 -36.10 9.92 24.36
C GLN A 157 -35.88 11.02 25.40
N ASN A 158 -35.66 12.29 24.99
CA ASN A 158 -35.37 13.43 25.84
C ASN A 158 -36.53 14.43 25.97
N ALA A 159 -37.75 14.04 25.62
CA ALA A 159 -38.95 14.89 25.82
C ALA A 159 -39.18 15.35 27.28
N GLY A 160 -38.26 15.01 28.21
CA GLY A 160 -38.26 15.45 29.61
C GLY A 160 -37.02 16.18 30.11
N LYS A 161 -35.96 16.42 29.26
CA LYS A 161 -34.77 17.14 29.70
C LYS A 161 -34.26 18.07 28.60
N THR A 162 -34.29 19.36 28.85
CA THR A 162 -34.00 20.51 28.02
C THR A 162 -32.62 20.47 27.37
N ALA A 163 -32.60 20.78 26.07
CA ALA A 163 -31.46 20.82 25.16
C ALA A 163 -30.43 21.91 25.50
N SER A 164 -29.28 21.54 26.06
CA SER A 164 -28.17 22.48 26.22
C SER A 164 -26.87 22.07 25.48
N TRP A 165 -26.84 20.95 24.78
CA TRP A 165 -25.62 20.42 24.18
C TRP A 165 -25.39 20.87 22.72
N TRP A 166 -26.36 21.40 22.04
CA TRP A 166 -26.29 21.91 20.68
C TRP A 166 -25.35 23.11 20.49
N ARG A 167 -25.11 23.89 21.55
CA ARG A 167 -24.24 25.05 21.49
C ARG A 167 -22.75 24.75 21.43
N ARG A 168 -22.34 23.49 21.65
CA ARG A 168 -20.93 23.09 21.61
C ARG A 168 -20.48 22.53 20.26
N LEU A 169 -21.42 22.30 19.35
CA LEU A 169 -21.13 21.77 18.00
C LEU A 169 -21.04 22.85 16.92
N LEU A 170 -21.39 24.11 17.29
CA LEU A 170 -21.41 25.26 16.38
C LEU A 170 -20.48 26.39 16.85
N ALA A 171 -19.53 26.12 17.76
CA ALA A 171 -18.54 27.11 18.19
C ALA A 171 -17.15 26.75 17.70
#